data_6d968cc7effd332961c2e4e6525eb01b
#
_entry.id   6d968cc7effd332961c2e4e6525eb01b
#
_cell.length_a   1.000
_cell.length_b   1.000
_cell.length_c   1.000
_cell.angle_alpha   90.00
_cell.angle_beta   90.00
_cell.angle_gamma   90.00
#
_symmetry.space_group_name_H-M   'P 1'
#
loop_
_entity.id
_entity.type
_entity.pdbx_description
1 polymer ?
#
loop_
_entity_poly.entity_id
_entity_poly.type
_entity_poly.pdbx_seq_one_letter_code
_entity_poly.pdbx_strand_id
1 'polypeptide(L)'
;MLDTARESSTLRRTLHQRGLRMTPQRQLVLDAVRALGHATPEQICAQVQRAAPAVNITTVYRTLDLMERIGLVRHTHLGHGAPTYSEQEHRHVHLVCHSCGAVTETPTDLMDDLADRLRTETDFELDPSHVALSGICRACRDATPDELT
;
A
#
# COMPACT_ATOMS: atom_id res chain seq x y z
N MET A 1 -23.53 -5.31 -3.43
CA MET A 1 -23.43 -6.75 -3.16
C MET A 1 -23.05 -7.62 -4.37
N LEU A 2 -23.13 -7.12 -5.58
CA LEU A 2 -22.77 -7.87 -6.80
C LEU A 2 -21.28 -7.75 -7.19
N ASP A 3 -20.55 -6.79 -6.68
CA ASP A 3 -19.12 -6.57 -6.98
C ASP A 3 -18.18 -7.56 -6.27
N THR A 4 -18.42 -7.83 -5.00
CA THR A 4 -17.55 -8.70 -4.17
C THR A 4 -17.48 -10.14 -4.71
N ALA A 5 -18.57 -10.66 -5.28
CA ALA A 5 -18.61 -12.00 -5.84
C ALA A 5 -17.87 -12.10 -7.18
N ARG A 6 -17.91 -11.04 -8.00
CA ARG A 6 -17.16 -10.93 -9.26
C ARG A 6 -15.66 -10.81 -9.03
N GLU A 7 -15.25 -9.99 -8.07
CA GLU A 7 -13.86 -9.82 -7.67
C GLU A 7 -13.26 -11.12 -7.13
N SER A 8 -13.99 -11.82 -6.26
CA SER A 8 -13.58 -13.14 -5.74
C SER A 8 -13.42 -14.18 -6.84
N SER A 9 -14.25 -14.15 -7.87
CA SER A 9 -14.16 -15.10 -8.99
C SER A 9 -12.98 -14.81 -9.91
N THR A 10 -12.70 -13.55 -10.16
CA THR A 10 -11.54 -13.10 -10.96
C THR A 10 -10.24 -13.40 -10.24
N LEU A 11 -10.18 -13.14 -8.95
CA LEU A 11 -9.04 -13.43 -8.10
C LEU A 11 -8.71 -14.93 -8.07
N ARG A 12 -9.72 -15.77 -7.84
CA ARG A 12 -9.56 -17.24 -7.87
C ARG A 12 -9.06 -17.73 -9.22
N ARG A 13 -9.54 -17.14 -10.31
CA ARG A 13 -9.13 -17.49 -11.68
C ARG A 13 -7.66 -17.10 -11.92
N THR A 14 -7.24 -15.91 -11.53
CA THR A 14 -5.85 -15.45 -11.66
C THR A 14 -4.89 -16.33 -10.87
N LEU A 15 -5.25 -16.71 -9.65
CA LEU A 15 -4.46 -17.62 -8.82
C LEU A 15 -4.38 -19.02 -9.47
N HIS A 16 -5.51 -19.55 -9.94
CA HIS A 16 -5.56 -20.86 -10.56
C HIS A 16 -4.73 -20.94 -11.85
N GLN A 17 -4.76 -19.89 -12.67
CA GLN A 17 -3.94 -19.81 -13.88
C GLN A 17 -2.42 -19.81 -13.58
N ARG A 18 -2.03 -19.41 -12.38
CA ARG A 18 -0.64 -19.44 -11.89
C ARG A 18 -0.33 -20.67 -11.01
N GLY A 19 -1.21 -21.66 -10.98
CA GLY A 19 -1.02 -22.87 -10.16
C GLY A 19 -1.13 -22.63 -8.66
N LEU A 20 -1.73 -21.52 -8.24
CA LEU A 20 -1.85 -21.12 -6.84
C LEU A 20 -3.30 -21.28 -6.35
N ARG A 21 -3.45 -21.70 -5.10
CA ARG A 21 -4.75 -21.80 -4.44
C ARG A 21 -4.94 -20.67 -3.44
N MET A 22 -6.14 -20.08 -3.41
CA MET A 22 -6.54 -19.22 -2.31
C MET A 22 -6.83 -20.09 -1.09
N THR A 23 -5.98 -19.97 -0.06
CA THR A 23 -6.20 -20.60 1.24
C THR A 23 -6.93 -19.64 2.18
N PRO A 24 -7.61 -20.14 3.24
CA PRO A 24 -8.25 -19.27 4.22
C PRO A 24 -7.29 -18.24 4.83
N GLN A 25 -6.05 -18.63 5.13
CA GLN A 25 -5.04 -17.72 5.67
C GLN A 25 -4.67 -16.60 4.67
N ARG A 26 -4.51 -16.93 3.40
CA ARG A 26 -4.23 -15.93 2.33
C ARG A 26 -5.40 -14.97 2.17
N GLN A 27 -6.62 -15.49 2.24
CA GLN A 27 -7.81 -14.63 2.19
C GLN A 27 -7.86 -13.65 3.36
N LEU A 28 -7.57 -14.11 4.57
CA LEU A 28 -7.53 -13.24 5.76
C LEU A 28 -6.48 -12.12 5.63
N VAL A 29 -5.30 -12.42 5.07
CA VAL A 29 -4.27 -11.41 4.83
C VAL A 29 -4.74 -10.37 3.81
N LEU A 30 -5.33 -10.80 2.70
CA LEU A 30 -5.86 -9.89 1.67
C LEU A 30 -6.99 -9.02 2.22
N ASP A 31 -7.91 -9.60 2.98
CA ASP A 31 -9.01 -8.88 3.61
C ASP A 31 -8.50 -7.85 4.63
N ALA A 32 -7.44 -8.19 5.37
CA ALA A 32 -6.80 -7.25 6.29
C ALA A 32 -6.14 -6.06 5.56
N VAL A 33 -5.44 -6.31 4.45
CA VAL A 33 -4.88 -5.24 3.61
C VAL A 33 -5.99 -4.32 3.11
N ARG A 34 -7.10 -4.87 2.63
CA ARG A 34 -8.26 -4.11 2.17
C ARG A 34 -8.89 -3.26 3.26
N ALA A 35 -9.10 -3.87 4.42
CA ALA A 35 -9.75 -3.19 5.55
C ALA A 35 -8.89 -2.05 6.12
N LEU A 36 -7.57 -2.19 6.11
CA LEU A 36 -6.64 -1.21 6.67
C LEU A 36 -6.21 -0.14 5.65
N GLY A 37 -6.37 -0.41 4.34
CA GLY A 37 -5.98 0.48 3.25
C GLY A 37 -4.47 0.52 3.04
N HIS A 38 -3.72 1.10 3.96
CA HIS A 38 -2.26 1.08 4.03
C HIS A 38 -1.82 0.56 5.38
N ALA A 39 -1.09 -0.53 5.42
CA ALA A 39 -0.70 -1.15 6.68
C ALA A 39 0.67 -1.82 6.60
N THR A 40 1.40 -1.77 7.70
CA THR A 40 2.62 -2.56 7.87
C THR A 40 2.29 -4.04 8.06
N PRO A 41 3.24 -4.96 7.79
CA PRO A 41 3.04 -6.39 8.04
C PRO A 41 2.61 -6.69 9.48
N GLU A 42 3.11 -5.94 10.46
CA GLU A 42 2.74 -6.09 11.87
C GLU A 42 1.26 -5.72 12.12
N GLN A 43 0.79 -4.64 11.52
CA GLN A 43 -0.61 -4.22 11.60
C GLN A 43 -1.53 -5.23 10.92
N ILE A 44 -1.12 -5.73 9.75
CA ILE A 44 -1.85 -6.79 9.03
C ILE A 44 -1.90 -8.06 9.88
N CYS A 45 -0.78 -8.47 10.47
CA CYS A 45 -0.70 -9.64 11.35
C CYS A 45 -1.65 -9.50 12.54
N ALA A 46 -1.64 -8.36 13.23
CA ALA A 46 -2.54 -8.09 14.35
C ALA A 46 -4.02 -8.19 13.93
N GLN A 47 -4.37 -7.69 12.76
CA GLN A 47 -5.73 -7.79 12.22
C GLN A 47 -6.13 -9.24 11.92
N VAL A 48 -5.24 -10.01 11.27
CA VAL A 48 -5.46 -11.42 10.93
C VAL A 48 -5.62 -12.27 12.19
N GLN A 49 -4.83 -12.01 13.23
CA GLN A 49 -4.86 -12.77 14.49
C GLN A 49 -6.16 -12.63 15.27
N ARG A 50 -6.99 -11.63 14.96
CA ARG A 50 -8.35 -11.54 15.53
C ARG A 50 -9.23 -12.72 15.11
N ALA A 51 -9.07 -13.20 13.88
CA ALA A 51 -9.83 -14.32 13.34
C ALA A 51 -9.04 -15.64 13.38
N ALA A 52 -7.73 -15.60 13.31
CA ALA A 52 -6.83 -16.75 13.28
C ALA A 52 -5.60 -16.51 14.16
N PRO A 53 -5.70 -16.68 15.48
CA PRO A 53 -4.63 -16.37 16.44
C PRO A 53 -3.32 -17.13 16.21
N ALA A 54 -3.38 -18.29 15.55
CA ALA A 54 -2.21 -19.12 15.25
C ALA A 54 -1.36 -18.61 14.07
N VAL A 55 -1.86 -17.64 13.29
CA VAL A 55 -1.10 -17.06 12.17
C VAL A 55 0.02 -16.19 12.74
N ASN A 56 1.24 -16.47 12.32
CA ASN A 56 2.41 -15.71 12.74
C ASN A 56 2.88 -14.72 11.68
N ILE A 57 3.73 -13.79 12.08
CA ILE A 57 4.25 -12.73 11.22
C ILE A 57 5.00 -13.27 9.98
N THR A 58 5.71 -14.38 10.10
CA THR A 58 6.42 -15.01 8.98
C THR A 58 5.44 -15.45 7.89
N THR A 59 4.30 -16.02 8.29
CA THR A 59 3.23 -16.40 7.35
C THR A 59 2.66 -15.18 6.64
N VAL A 60 2.48 -14.07 7.35
CA VAL A 60 2.01 -12.80 6.78
C VAL A 60 2.99 -12.28 5.73
N TYR A 61 4.28 -12.19 6.06
CA TYR A 61 5.32 -11.76 5.11
C TYR A 61 5.35 -12.63 3.84
N ARG A 62 5.36 -13.95 3.98
CA ARG A 62 5.36 -14.88 2.83
C ARG A 62 4.10 -14.73 1.97
N THR A 63 2.97 -14.46 2.59
CA THR A 63 1.71 -14.24 1.87
C THR A 63 1.72 -12.91 1.13
N LEU A 64 2.21 -11.84 1.76
CA LEU A 64 2.35 -10.52 1.13
C LEU A 64 3.31 -10.58 -0.07
N ASP A 65 4.47 -11.23 0.07
CA ASP A 65 5.41 -11.43 -1.03
C ASP A 65 4.79 -12.17 -2.21
N LEU A 66 4.00 -13.20 -1.92
CA LEU A 66 3.27 -13.93 -2.96
C LEU A 66 2.24 -13.04 -3.65
N MET A 67 1.44 -12.30 -2.87
CA MET A 67 0.41 -11.41 -3.39
C MET A 67 0.99 -10.27 -4.23
N GLU A 68 2.14 -9.76 -3.84
CA GLU A 68 2.84 -8.73 -4.61
C GLU A 68 3.35 -9.28 -5.95
N ARG A 69 3.97 -10.46 -5.95
CA ARG A 69 4.43 -11.12 -7.18
C ARG A 69 3.31 -11.40 -8.18
N ILE A 70 2.11 -11.64 -7.71
CA ILE A 70 0.93 -11.88 -8.56
C ILE A 70 0.12 -10.61 -8.83
N GLY A 71 0.56 -9.46 -8.31
CA GLY A 71 -0.04 -8.16 -8.59
C GLY A 71 -1.34 -7.86 -7.85
N LEU A 72 -1.59 -8.47 -6.69
CA LEU A 72 -2.77 -8.19 -5.86
C LEU A 72 -2.54 -7.06 -4.87
N VAL A 73 -1.33 -6.97 -4.34
CA VAL A 73 -0.92 -5.92 -3.42
C VAL A 73 0.38 -5.29 -3.90
N ARG A 74 0.69 -4.14 -3.38
CA ARG A 74 1.97 -3.45 -3.57
C ARG A 74 2.45 -2.90 -2.24
N HIS A 75 3.75 -2.72 -2.11
CA HIS A 75 4.31 -2.02 -0.98
C HIS A 75 4.80 -0.63 -1.36
N THR A 76 4.78 0.27 -0.39
CA THR A 76 5.32 1.63 -0.52
C THR A 76 6.05 1.99 0.77
N HIS A 77 7.21 2.62 0.65
CA HIS A 77 7.93 3.15 1.80
C HIS A 77 7.45 4.58 2.08
N LEU A 78 6.71 4.76 3.16
CA LEU A 78 6.18 6.05 3.60
C LEU A 78 7.10 6.77 4.60
N GLY A 79 8.39 6.48 4.57
CA GLY A 79 9.39 7.05 5.49
C GLY A 79 10.50 6.05 5.80
N HIS A 80 11.10 6.20 6.98
CA HIS A 80 12.20 5.34 7.43
C HIS A 80 11.74 4.03 8.12
N GLY A 81 10.45 3.80 8.22
CA GLY A 81 9.87 2.62 8.86
C GLY A 81 9.70 1.43 7.93
N ALA A 82 8.95 0.42 8.41
CA ALA A 82 8.58 -0.74 7.62
C ALA A 82 7.75 -0.32 6.39
N PRO A 83 7.85 -1.07 5.27
CA PRO A 83 6.99 -0.82 4.12
C PRO A 83 5.52 -1.01 4.50
N THR A 84 4.65 -0.21 3.89
CA THR A 84 3.20 -0.39 3.99
C THR A 84 2.67 -1.08 2.74
N TYR A 85 1.72 -1.96 2.92
CA TYR A 85 1.07 -2.70 1.84
C TYR A 85 -0.35 -2.17 1.60
N SER A 86 -0.73 -2.09 0.34
CA SER A 86 -2.07 -1.71 -0.12
C SER A 86 -2.50 -2.54 -1.32
N GLU A 87 -3.80 -2.51 -1.66
CA GLU A 87 -4.25 -3.12 -2.92
C GLU A 87 -3.65 -2.43 -4.14
N GLN A 88 -3.45 -3.22 -5.20
CA GLN A 88 -2.88 -2.74 -6.47
C GLN A 88 -3.70 -1.62 -7.13
N GLU A 89 -5.00 -1.57 -6.90
CA GLU A 89 -5.91 -0.62 -7.54
C GLU A 89 -5.91 0.77 -6.89
N HIS A 90 -5.34 0.92 -5.71
CA HIS A 90 -5.18 2.21 -5.04
C HIS A 90 -4.07 3.02 -5.70
N ARG A 91 -4.45 3.87 -6.65
CA ARG A 91 -3.52 4.77 -7.36
C ARG A 91 -3.59 6.17 -6.78
N HIS A 92 -2.63 6.52 -5.95
CA HIS A 92 -2.45 7.86 -5.41
C HIS A 92 -0.99 8.10 -5.05
N VAL A 93 -0.64 9.36 -4.97
CA VAL A 93 0.67 9.82 -4.49
C VAL A 93 0.55 10.08 -3.00
N HIS A 94 1.53 9.62 -2.23
CA HIS A 94 1.60 9.89 -0.80
C HIS A 94 2.42 11.15 -0.54
N LEU A 95 1.88 12.05 0.27
CA LEU A 95 2.60 13.21 0.80
C LEU A 95 2.89 12.94 2.28
N VAL A 96 4.17 12.83 2.62
CA VAL A 96 4.61 12.47 3.97
C VAL A 96 5.25 13.69 4.64
N CYS A 97 4.68 14.12 5.76
CA CYS A 97 5.30 15.17 6.58
C CYS A 97 6.42 14.57 7.40
N HIS A 98 7.68 15.00 7.15
CA HIS A 98 8.82 14.52 7.92
C HIS A 98 8.92 15.11 9.34
N SER A 99 8.09 16.11 9.68
CA SER A 99 8.03 16.70 11.03
C SER A 99 7.06 15.96 11.95
N CYS A 100 5.81 15.71 11.53
CA CYS A 100 4.80 15.06 12.37
C CYS A 100 4.43 13.63 11.91
N GLY A 101 4.96 13.17 10.79
CA GLY A 101 4.65 11.85 10.23
C GLY A 101 3.28 11.74 9.55
N ALA A 102 2.51 12.82 9.46
CA ALA A 102 1.21 12.79 8.78
C ALA A 102 1.37 12.38 7.30
N VAL A 103 0.49 11.51 6.84
CA VAL A 103 0.42 11.07 5.46
C VAL A 103 -0.89 11.56 4.85
N THR A 104 -0.77 12.23 3.70
CA THR A 104 -1.92 12.69 2.90
C THR A 104 -1.84 12.01 1.53
N GLU A 105 -2.97 11.57 1.02
CA GLU A 105 -3.07 11.02 -0.32
C GLU A 105 -3.57 12.08 -1.31
N THR A 106 -3.01 12.05 -2.51
CA THR A 106 -3.42 12.94 -3.60
C THR A 106 -3.50 12.17 -4.91
N PRO A 107 -4.37 12.56 -5.84
CA PRO A 107 -4.47 11.91 -7.13
C PRO A 107 -3.14 11.91 -7.90
N THR A 108 -2.95 10.90 -8.74
CA THR A 108 -1.70 10.73 -9.52
C THR A 108 -1.48 11.76 -10.60
N ASP A 109 -2.52 12.45 -11.07
CA ASP A 109 -2.46 13.54 -12.06
C ASP A 109 -1.59 14.71 -11.62
N LEU A 110 -1.39 14.89 -10.31
CA LEU A 110 -0.40 15.83 -9.77
C LEU A 110 1.01 15.60 -10.34
N MET A 111 1.31 14.38 -10.75
CA MET A 111 2.64 13.99 -11.23
C MET A 111 2.77 14.03 -12.76
N ASP A 112 1.73 14.39 -13.50
CA ASP A 112 1.71 14.28 -14.96
C ASP A 112 2.80 15.14 -15.62
N ASP A 113 2.94 16.39 -15.23
CA ASP A 113 3.98 17.29 -15.78
C ASP A 113 5.39 16.77 -15.47
N LEU A 114 5.61 16.22 -14.26
CA LEU A 114 6.88 15.63 -13.88
C LEU A 114 7.16 14.35 -14.67
N ALA A 115 6.16 13.50 -14.86
CA ALA A 115 6.27 12.29 -15.66
C ALA A 115 6.65 12.59 -17.11
N ASP A 116 6.01 13.60 -17.73
CA ASP A 116 6.30 14.04 -19.09
C ASP A 116 7.72 14.60 -19.22
N ARG A 117 8.16 15.41 -18.26
CA ARG A 117 9.53 15.93 -18.24
C ARG A 117 10.56 14.82 -18.08
N LEU A 118 10.35 13.89 -17.17
CA LEU A 118 11.26 12.75 -16.97
C LEU A 118 11.37 11.90 -18.22
N ARG A 119 10.25 11.64 -18.90
CA ARG A 119 10.23 10.89 -20.16
C ARG A 119 11.01 11.63 -21.24
N THR A 120 10.81 12.94 -21.38
CA THR A 120 11.44 13.76 -22.43
C THR A 120 12.92 13.99 -22.16
N GLU A 121 13.31 14.29 -20.92
CA GLU A 121 14.65 14.73 -20.57
C GLU A 121 15.59 13.53 -20.25
N THR A 122 15.04 12.41 -19.77
CA THR A 122 15.85 11.31 -19.23
C THR A 122 15.47 9.93 -19.78
N ASP A 123 14.45 9.86 -20.66
CA ASP A 123 13.88 8.59 -21.14
C ASP A 123 13.43 7.65 -19.98
N PHE A 124 12.95 8.25 -18.89
CA PHE A 124 12.51 7.55 -17.68
C PHE A 124 10.98 7.54 -17.59
N GLU A 125 10.39 6.34 -17.50
CA GLU A 125 8.96 6.16 -17.28
C GLU A 125 8.66 6.15 -15.77
N LEU A 126 7.99 7.20 -15.29
CA LEU A 126 7.57 7.30 -13.89
C LEU A 126 6.33 6.43 -13.65
N ASP A 127 6.36 5.61 -12.61
CA ASP A 127 5.15 5.00 -12.05
C ASP A 127 4.63 5.85 -10.88
N PRO A 128 3.62 6.70 -11.08
CA PRO A 128 3.13 7.60 -10.04
C PRO A 128 2.45 6.87 -8.89
N SER A 129 2.05 5.62 -9.08
CA SER A 129 1.40 4.82 -8.04
C SER A 129 2.36 4.30 -6.96
N HIS A 130 3.69 4.47 -7.14
CA HIS A 130 4.71 4.10 -6.18
C HIS A 130 5.48 5.30 -5.61
N VAL A 131 4.96 6.51 -5.77
CA VAL A 131 5.64 7.73 -5.31
C VAL A 131 5.19 8.12 -3.92
N ALA A 132 6.16 8.37 -3.06
CA ALA A 132 5.98 9.08 -1.79
C ALA A 132 6.86 10.33 -1.79
N LEU A 133 6.24 11.48 -1.62
CA LEU A 133 6.93 12.77 -1.56
C LEU A 133 7.06 13.21 -0.10
N SER A 134 8.25 13.57 0.29
CA SER A 134 8.55 14.05 1.64
C SER A 134 8.56 15.57 1.69
N GLY A 135 7.98 16.16 2.72
CA GLY A 135 7.91 17.60 2.89
C GLY A 135 7.43 17.98 4.29
N ILE A 136 6.87 19.17 4.42
CA ILE A 136 6.31 19.70 5.66
C ILE A 136 4.84 20.06 5.43
N CYS A 137 3.93 19.50 6.25
CA CYS A 137 2.52 19.84 6.18
C CYS A 137 2.26 21.28 6.66
N ARG A 138 1.09 21.80 6.31
CA ARG A 138 0.69 23.18 6.66
C ARG A 138 0.76 23.43 8.17
N ALA A 139 0.22 22.52 8.97
CA ALA A 139 0.20 22.65 10.42
C ALA A 139 1.62 22.79 11.00
N CYS A 140 2.58 21.96 10.54
CA CYS A 140 3.97 22.02 11.00
C CYS A 140 4.72 23.24 10.47
N ARG A 141 4.40 23.68 9.24
CA ARG A 141 5.01 24.91 8.68
C ARG A 141 4.54 26.17 9.40
N ASP A 142 3.27 26.20 9.78
CA ASP A 142 2.64 27.36 10.41
C ASP A 142 2.78 27.34 11.96
N ALA A 143 3.26 26.22 12.54
CA ALA A 143 3.55 26.11 13.96
C ALA A 143 4.76 27.01 14.35
N THR A 144 4.61 27.75 15.44
CA THR A 144 5.72 28.53 16.01
C THR A 144 6.70 27.59 16.72
N PRO A 145 8.01 27.95 16.82
CA PRO A 145 9.03 27.10 17.44
C PRO A 145 8.75 26.67 18.89
N ASP A 146 7.85 27.33 19.59
CA ASP A 146 7.48 27.04 20.98
C ASP A 146 6.47 25.88 21.15
N GLU A 147 5.80 25.44 20.07
CA GLU A 147 4.82 24.36 20.13
C GLU A 147 5.40 22.97 19.83
N LEU A 148 6.70 22.90 19.54
CA LEU A 148 7.41 21.66 19.13
C LEU A 148 8.29 21.05 20.25
N THR A 149 8.11 21.50 21.52
CA THR A 149 8.87 20.95 22.66
C THR A 149 8.04 19.98 23.51
#